data_3ba8d4ebcd5f8ff00c8fca5d9fe8ed5d
#
_entry.id   3ba8d4ebcd5f8ff00c8fca5d9fe8ed5d
#
_cell.length_a   1.000
_cell.length_b   1.000
_cell.length_c   1.000
_cell.angle_alpha   90.00
_cell.angle_beta   90.00
_cell.angle_gamma   90.00
#
_symmetry.space_group_name_H-M   'P 1'
#
loop_
_entity.id
_entity.type
_entity.pdbx_description
1 polymer ?
#
loop_
_entity_poly.entity_id
_entity_poly.type
_entity_poly.pdbx_seq_one_letter_code
_entity_poly.pdbx_strand_id
1 'polypeptide(L)'
;MFELVWTPTATATFAALQAKAQASIDHRARSKRAKASKDEGLFKQVVKCITHLRSNPRHPGLQTHEFHSLPHPYDKAGKVFEAYVQNRTPGAYRLFWCYGPGKNQLTVIAITPHP
;
A
#
# COMPACT_ATOMS: atom_id res chain seq x y z
N MET A 1 9.05 4.99 15.18
CA MET A 1 8.44 5.08 13.84
C MET A 1 9.48 4.76 12.79
N PHE A 2 9.11 3.95 11.81
CA PHE A 2 10.02 3.55 10.74
C PHE A 2 10.08 4.59 9.63
N GLU A 3 11.22 4.69 8.98
CA GLU A 3 11.36 5.42 7.73
C GLU A 3 10.97 4.50 6.58
N LEU A 4 10.11 4.98 5.68
CA LEU A 4 9.68 4.21 4.52
C LEU A 4 10.55 4.52 3.31
N VAL A 5 11.05 3.46 2.70
CA VAL A 5 11.76 3.48 1.42
C VAL A 5 10.82 2.89 0.37
N TRP A 6 10.84 3.42 -0.83
CA TRP A 6 9.90 3.03 -1.89
C TRP A 6 10.65 2.55 -3.11
N THR A 7 10.25 1.41 -3.66
CA THR A 7 10.73 0.99 -4.97
C THR A 7 10.15 1.91 -6.04
N PRO A 8 10.79 2.02 -7.22
CA PRO A 8 10.20 2.76 -8.35
C PRO A 8 8.80 2.28 -8.71
N THR A 9 8.56 0.97 -8.68
CA THR A 9 7.26 0.37 -8.97
C THR A 9 6.21 0.83 -7.96
N ALA A 10 6.51 0.75 -6.67
CA ALA A 10 5.59 1.18 -5.62
C ALA A 10 5.32 2.68 -5.69
N THR A 11 6.33 3.49 -5.96
CA THR A 11 6.20 4.94 -6.13
C THR A 11 5.25 5.27 -7.28
N ALA A 12 5.42 4.61 -8.42
CA ALA A 12 4.58 4.83 -9.59
C ALA A 12 3.13 4.44 -9.32
N THR A 13 2.91 3.30 -8.67
CA THR A 13 1.57 2.84 -8.33
C THR A 13 0.88 3.80 -7.36
N PHE A 14 1.59 4.21 -6.32
CA PHE A 14 1.04 5.16 -5.35
C PHE A 14 0.64 6.47 -6.01
N ALA A 15 1.51 7.01 -6.88
CA ALA A 15 1.22 8.24 -7.61
C ALA A 15 0.00 8.10 -8.52
N ALA A 16 -0.14 6.96 -9.21
CA ALA A 16 -1.28 6.70 -10.06
C ALA A 16 -2.59 6.60 -9.27
N LEU A 17 -2.57 5.92 -8.13
CA LEU A 17 -3.74 5.81 -7.27
C LEU A 17 -4.13 7.17 -6.68
N GLN A 18 -3.15 7.97 -6.30
CA GLN A 18 -3.39 9.33 -5.79
C GLN A 18 -4.02 10.22 -6.87
N ALA A 19 -3.51 10.15 -8.10
CA ALA A 19 -4.03 10.94 -9.21
C ALA A 19 -5.48 10.58 -9.53
N LYS A 20 -5.83 9.30 -9.53
CA LYS A 20 -7.22 8.85 -9.74
C LYS A 20 -8.14 9.32 -8.63
N ALA A 21 -7.71 9.25 -7.38
CA ALA A 21 -8.47 9.72 -6.25
C ALA A 21 -8.69 11.24 -6.35
N GLN A 22 -7.66 12.00 -6.68
CA GLN A 22 -7.74 13.45 -6.81
C GLN A 22 -8.68 13.85 -7.95
N ALA A 23 -8.58 13.18 -9.09
CA ALA A 23 -9.50 13.44 -10.23
C ALA A 23 -10.96 13.19 -9.84
N SER A 24 -11.21 12.15 -9.06
CA SER A 24 -12.55 11.84 -8.56
C SER A 24 -13.06 12.91 -7.58
N ILE A 25 -12.20 13.37 -6.68
CA ILE A 25 -12.52 14.44 -5.72
C ILE A 25 -12.84 15.73 -6.49
N ASP A 26 -12.04 16.09 -7.48
CA ASP A 26 -12.25 17.29 -8.29
C ASP A 26 -13.56 17.22 -9.08
N HIS A 27 -13.85 16.06 -9.67
CA HIS A 27 -15.12 15.84 -10.39
C HIS A 27 -16.31 15.97 -9.43
N ARG A 28 -16.22 15.38 -8.25
CA ARG A 28 -17.25 15.42 -7.23
C ARG A 28 -17.51 16.84 -6.72
N ALA A 29 -16.45 17.65 -6.62
CA ALA A 29 -16.54 19.04 -6.18
C ALA A 29 -17.33 19.88 -7.21
N ARG A 30 -17.28 19.50 -8.50
CA ARG A 30 -18.03 20.17 -9.58
C ARG A 30 -19.45 19.64 -9.73
N SER A 31 -19.77 18.51 -9.13
CA SER A 31 -21.08 17.87 -9.19
C SER A 31 -21.63 17.67 -7.78
N LYS A 32 -22.62 18.46 -7.41
CA LYS A 32 -23.20 18.42 -6.05
C LYS A 32 -23.87 17.09 -5.67
N ARG A 33 -24.00 16.15 -6.63
CA ARG A 33 -24.69 14.87 -6.39
C ARG A 33 -23.74 13.67 -6.34
N ALA A 34 -22.48 13.85 -6.68
CA ALA A 34 -21.55 12.74 -6.75
C ALA A 34 -21.12 12.28 -5.36
N LYS A 35 -21.09 10.95 -5.16
CA LYS A 35 -20.57 10.33 -3.93
C LYS A 35 -19.09 10.03 -4.10
N ALA A 36 -18.41 9.78 -2.99
CA ALA A 36 -17.03 9.31 -3.01
C ALA A 36 -16.93 8.04 -3.87
N SER A 37 -15.96 8.00 -4.76
CA SER A 37 -15.74 6.88 -5.68
C SER A 37 -14.96 5.75 -5.05
N LYS A 38 -14.90 4.62 -5.78
CA LYS A 38 -14.01 3.51 -5.40
C LYS A 38 -12.55 3.93 -5.36
N ASP A 39 -12.12 4.82 -6.26
CA ASP A 39 -10.75 5.32 -6.28
C ASP A 39 -10.40 6.11 -5.03
N GLU A 40 -11.32 6.94 -4.55
CA GLU A 40 -11.13 7.68 -3.29
C GLU A 40 -11.04 6.72 -2.11
N GLY A 41 -11.93 5.75 -2.05
CA GLY A 41 -11.95 4.74 -0.98
C GLY A 41 -10.68 3.89 -0.97
N LEU A 42 -10.23 3.44 -2.13
CA LEU A 42 -9.00 2.66 -2.25
C LEU A 42 -7.80 3.47 -1.79
N PHE A 43 -7.68 4.72 -2.23
CA PHE A 43 -6.55 5.55 -1.84
C PHE A 43 -6.51 5.80 -0.34
N LYS A 44 -7.66 6.04 0.29
CA LYS A 44 -7.74 6.17 1.75
C LYS A 44 -7.26 4.90 2.47
N GLN A 45 -7.63 3.74 1.95
CA GLN A 45 -7.22 2.45 2.52
C GLN A 45 -5.71 2.22 2.34
N VAL A 46 -5.15 2.62 1.20
CA VAL A 46 -3.70 2.56 0.97
C VAL A 46 -2.96 3.44 1.98
N VAL A 47 -3.39 4.68 2.16
CA VAL A 47 -2.79 5.61 3.11
C VAL A 47 -2.89 5.07 4.54
N LYS A 48 -4.03 4.50 4.91
CA LYS A 48 -4.21 3.89 6.23
C LYS A 48 -3.26 2.72 6.45
N CYS A 49 -3.10 1.86 5.46
CA CYS A 49 -2.19 0.72 5.51
C CYS A 49 -0.75 1.20 5.72
N ILE A 50 -0.33 2.20 4.95
CA ILE A 50 1.01 2.79 5.04
C ILE A 50 1.23 3.42 6.42
N THR A 51 0.23 4.12 6.94
CA THR A 51 0.29 4.75 8.27
C THR A 51 0.49 3.70 9.36
N HIS A 52 -0.27 2.60 9.31
CA HIS A 52 -0.10 1.50 10.27
C HIS A 52 1.28 0.86 10.14
N LEU A 53 1.70 0.57 8.92
CA LEU A 53 2.99 -0.06 8.66
C LEU A 53 4.14 0.79 9.23
N ARG A 54 4.09 2.08 9.00
CA ARG A 54 5.12 3.02 9.46
C ARG A 54 5.18 3.10 10.99
N SER A 55 4.03 3.07 11.64
CA SER A 55 3.93 3.17 13.09
C SER A 55 4.22 1.85 13.79
N ASN A 56 3.70 0.77 13.25
CA ASN A 56 3.82 -0.56 13.84
C ASN A 56 3.59 -1.64 12.76
N PRO A 57 4.65 -2.20 12.19
CA PRO A 57 4.50 -3.23 11.16
C PRO A 57 3.81 -4.51 11.65
N ARG A 58 3.66 -4.68 12.96
CA ARG A 58 2.91 -5.80 13.55
C ARG A 58 1.46 -5.44 13.89
N HIS A 59 0.99 -4.28 13.42
CA HIS A 59 -0.39 -3.87 13.68
C HIS A 59 -1.37 -4.94 13.18
N PRO A 60 -2.32 -5.41 14.02
CA PRO A 60 -3.22 -6.51 13.63
C PRO A 60 -4.09 -6.18 12.42
N GLY A 61 -4.41 -4.92 12.19
CA GLY A 61 -5.18 -4.48 11.02
C GLY A 61 -4.49 -4.74 9.68
N LEU A 62 -3.17 -4.91 9.69
CA LEU A 62 -2.40 -5.23 8.48
C LEU A 62 -2.55 -6.70 8.08
N GLN A 63 -2.90 -7.58 9.02
CA GLN A 63 -2.97 -9.03 8.80
C GLN A 63 -1.71 -9.56 8.11
N THR A 64 -0.56 -9.04 8.52
CA THR A 64 0.73 -9.32 7.88
C THR A 64 1.08 -10.81 7.92
N HIS A 65 1.50 -11.33 6.78
CA HIS A 65 2.06 -12.67 6.69
C HIS A 65 3.15 -12.72 5.63
N GLU A 66 4.00 -13.73 5.73
CA GLU A 66 5.11 -13.89 4.80
C GLU A 66 4.60 -14.22 3.40
N PHE A 67 5.25 -13.63 2.38
CA PHE A 67 4.91 -13.83 0.97
C PHE A 67 6.16 -14.31 0.23
N HIS A 68 6.05 -15.44 -0.45
CA HIS A 68 7.21 -16.14 -1.02
C HIS A 68 7.44 -15.89 -2.51
N SER A 69 6.54 -15.18 -3.18
CA SER A 69 6.60 -15.04 -4.64
C SER A 69 7.24 -13.74 -5.12
N LEU A 70 7.77 -12.94 -4.19
CA LEU A 70 8.53 -11.74 -4.54
C LEU A 70 9.92 -11.81 -3.91
N PRO A 71 10.97 -11.43 -4.66
CA PRO A 71 12.31 -11.38 -4.11
C PRO A 71 12.51 -10.20 -3.17
N HIS A 72 13.27 -10.40 -2.11
CA HIS A 72 13.71 -9.31 -1.25
C HIS A 72 14.72 -8.46 -2.03
N PRO A 73 14.54 -7.14 -2.14
CA PRO A 73 15.37 -6.30 -2.99
C PRO A 73 16.82 -6.16 -2.52
N TYR A 74 17.12 -6.47 -1.27
CA TYR A 74 18.45 -6.25 -0.70
C TYR A 74 19.13 -7.53 -0.20
N ASP A 75 18.38 -8.58 0.05
CA ASP A 75 18.89 -9.79 0.68
C ASP A 75 18.14 -11.01 0.16
N LYS A 76 18.83 -11.89 -0.54
CA LYS A 76 18.22 -13.10 -1.14
C LYS A 76 17.59 -14.02 -0.09
N ALA A 77 18.11 -14.00 1.14
CA ALA A 77 17.58 -14.80 2.25
C ALA A 77 16.53 -14.02 3.05
N GLY A 78 16.28 -12.76 2.72
CA GLY A 78 15.36 -11.91 3.44
C GLY A 78 13.91 -12.27 3.19
N LYS A 79 13.05 -11.97 4.16
CA LYS A 79 11.62 -12.23 4.07
C LYS A 79 10.88 -11.03 3.50
N VAL A 80 9.92 -11.30 2.62
CA VAL A 80 8.97 -10.33 2.11
C VAL A 80 7.62 -10.62 2.77
N PHE A 81 6.90 -9.56 3.11
CA PHE A 81 5.61 -9.65 3.77
C PHE A 81 4.50 -9.04 2.93
N GLU A 82 3.31 -9.59 3.08
CA GLU A 82 2.08 -9.07 2.49
C GLU A 82 1.25 -8.45 3.60
N ALA A 83 0.77 -7.22 3.36
CA ALA A 83 -0.17 -6.53 4.25
C ALA A 83 -1.47 -6.25 3.50
N TYR A 84 -2.58 -6.28 4.21
CA TYR A 84 -3.90 -6.05 3.63
C TYR A 84 -4.18 -4.55 3.53
N VAL A 85 -4.44 -4.10 2.31
CA VAL A 85 -5.01 -2.78 2.04
C VAL A 85 -6.53 -2.88 2.08
N GLN A 86 -7.06 -3.89 1.39
CA GLN A 86 -8.49 -4.21 1.36
C GLN A 86 -8.71 -5.65 1.77
N ASN A 87 -9.91 -5.96 2.22
CA ASN A 87 -10.28 -7.28 2.69
C ASN A 87 -11.63 -7.70 2.10
N ARG A 88 -11.81 -9.00 1.87
CA ARG A 88 -13.09 -9.62 1.47
C ARG A 88 -13.69 -9.09 0.16
N THR A 89 -12.88 -8.51 -0.71
CA THR A 89 -13.31 -7.99 -2.01
C THR A 89 -12.54 -8.70 -3.11
N PRO A 90 -13.18 -9.16 -4.20
CA PRO A 90 -12.44 -9.68 -5.34
C PRO A 90 -11.44 -8.65 -5.86
N GLY A 91 -10.20 -9.09 -6.13
CA GLY A 91 -9.14 -8.18 -6.55
C GLY A 91 -8.69 -7.21 -5.46
N ALA A 92 -8.92 -7.55 -4.19
CA ALA A 92 -8.54 -6.72 -3.06
C ALA A 92 -7.05 -6.37 -3.12
N TYR A 93 -6.73 -5.11 -2.89
CA TYR A 93 -5.35 -4.66 -2.93
C TYR A 93 -4.54 -5.15 -1.75
N ARG A 94 -3.25 -5.43 -2.02
CA ARG A 94 -2.25 -5.82 -1.04
C ARG A 94 -1.04 -4.91 -1.17
N LEU A 95 -0.32 -4.74 -0.07
CA LEU A 95 0.93 -4.01 -0.02
C LEU A 95 2.03 -5.00 0.37
N PHE A 96 3.08 -5.06 -0.42
CA PHE A 96 4.22 -5.94 -0.16
C PHE A 96 5.37 -5.12 0.36
N TRP A 97 6.01 -5.59 1.42
CA TRP A 97 7.05 -4.84 2.10
C TRP A 97 8.11 -5.75 2.70
N CYS A 98 9.24 -5.18 3.03
CA CYS A 98 10.32 -5.88 3.73
C CYS A 98 11.04 -4.94 4.69
N TYR A 99 11.77 -5.51 5.64
CA TYR A 99 12.67 -4.73 6.48
C TYR A 99 13.91 -4.35 5.66
N GLY A 100 14.45 -3.17 5.96
CA GLY A 100 15.66 -2.67 5.34
C GLY A 100 15.40 -1.55 4.33
N PRO A 101 16.47 -1.05 3.67
CA PRO A 101 17.85 -1.56 3.69
C PRO A 101 18.59 -1.29 4.99
N GLY A 102 18.25 -0.21 5.69
CA GLY A 102 18.92 0.16 6.93
C GLY A 102 18.09 -0.16 8.17
N LYS A 103 18.71 0.09 9.30
CA LYS A 103 18.04 -0.03 10.60
C LYS A 103 16.90 0.99 10.67
N ASN A 104 15.76 0.58 11.21
CA ASN A 104 14.55 1.39 11.29
C ASN A 104 13.98 1.83 9.93
N GLN A 105 14.35 1.13 8.86
CA GLN A 105 13.78 1.34 7.53
C GLN A 105 12.94 0.15 7.10
N LEU A 106 11.82 0.45 6.43
CA LEU A 106 10.99 -0.53 5.75
C LEU A 106 10.88 -0.13 4.29
N THR A 107 10.94 -1.11 3.39
CA THR A 107 10.77 -0.85 1.96
C THR A 107 9.39 -1.30 1.52
N VAL A 108 8.64 -0.39 0.92
CA VAL A 108 7.39 -0.71 0.22
C VAL A 108 7.79 -1.20 -1.18
N ILE A 109 7.57 -2.49 -1.44
CA ILE A 109 8.02 -3.14 -2.68
C ILE A 109 7.00 -2.97 -3.80
N ALA A 110 5.72 -3.19 -3.49
CA ALA A 110 4.65 -3.12 -4.47
C ALA A 110 3.30 -2.91 -3.79
N ILE A 111 2.37 -2.29 -4.51
CA ILE A 111 0.98 -2.13 -4.11
C ILE A 111 0.17 -2.61 -5.31
N THR A 112 -0.57 -3.70 -5.17
CA THR A 112 -1.19 -4.36 -6.30
C THR A 112 -2.45 -5.13 -5.88
N PRO A 113 -3.40 -5.34 -6.80
CA PRO A 113 -4.49 -6.27 -6.54
C PRO A 113 -3.96 -7.65 -6.20
N HIS A 114 -4.66 -8.35 -5.33
CA HIS A 114 -4.30 -9.73 -4.99
C HIS A 114 -4.37 -10.61 -6.25
N PRO A 115 -3.29 -11.33 -6.58
CA PRO A 115 -3.28 -12.20 -7.75
C PRO A 115 -4.24 -13.39 -7.62
#